data_361163d2df9198e3389c665a23bcac2e
#
_entry.id   361163d2df9198e3389c665a23bcac2e
#
_cell.length_a   1.000
_cell.length_b   1.000
_cell.length_c   1.000
_cell.angle_alpha   90.00
_cell.angle_beta   90.00
_cell.angle_gamma   90.00
#
_symmetry.space_group_name_H-M   'P 1'
#
loop_
_entity.id
_entity.type
_entity.pdbx_description
1 polymer ?
#
loop_
_entity_poly.entity_id
_entity_poly.type
_entity_poly.pdbx_seq_one_letter_code
_entity_poly.pdbx_strand_id
1 'polypeptide(L)'
;MNRFVLPIAIFAALVALLAVGLTLDPRKVPSPLIGKPAPHFELSLLQEAKQTFTERDMLGKVWILNVWASWCVSCREEHPVLLELAASGVVPIYGLNYKDKREDGLAWLKGMGNPYKLSIFDFDGKVGIDYGVYGVPETYVIDKLGVIRYKCIGPLTPQIVKDKVLPLVQELSRA
;
A
#
# COMPACT_ATOMS: atom_id res chain seq x y z
N MET A 1 51.54 21.40 -0.74
CA MET A 1 50.08 21.18 -0.71
C MET A 1 49.62 21.21 0.73
N ASN A 2 48.78 22.13 1.13
CA ASN A 2 48.39 22.28 2.52
C ASN A 2 47.68 21.01 3.01
N ARG A 3 48.20 20.40 4.10
CA ARG A 3 47.65 19.15 4.69
C ARG A 3 46.18 19.17 5.00
N PHE A 4 45.56 20.34 5.01
CA PHE A 4 44.12 20.51 5.26
C PHE A 4 43.28 20.61 3.96
N VAL A 5 43.88 20.84 2.80
CA VAL A 5 43.13 20.99 1.53
C VAL A 5 42.44 19.69 1.12
N LEU A 6 43.14 18.57 1.26
CA LEU A 6 42.57 17.24 0.90
C LEU A 6 41.38 16.86 1.79
N PRO A 7 41.45 16.95 3.14
CA PRO A 7 40.28 16.68 3.98
C PRO A 7 39.08 17.62 3.72
N ILE A 8 39.35 18.90 3.49
CA ILE A 8 38.28 19.87 3.18
C ILE A 8 37.61 19.55 1.84
N ALA A 9 38.40 19.20 0.82
CA ALA A 9 37.87 18.82 -0.48
C ALA A 9 37.01 17.56 -0.42
N ILE A 10 37.44 16.55 0.34
CA ILE A 10 36.66 15.32 0.57
C ILE A 10 35.35 15.65 1.31
N PHE A 11 35.42 16.47 2.36
CA PHE A 11 34.25 16.89 3.10
C PHE A 11 33.24 17.65 2.23
N ALA A 12 33.72 18.60 1.43
CA ALA A 12 32.87 19.36 0.51
C ALA A 12 32.21 18.43 -0.55
N ALA A 13 32.96 17.46 -1.07
CA ALA A 13 32.44 16.47 -2.01
C ALA A 13 31.35 15.59 -1.36
N LEU A 14 31.55 15.14 -0.11
CA LEU A 14 30.55 14.37 0.64
C LEU A 14 29.29 15.20 0.92
N VAL A 15 29.43 16.46 1.32
CA VAL A 15 28.29 17.36 1.54
C VAL A 15 27.50 17.56 0.26
N ALA A 16 28.17 17.78 -0.88
CA ALA A 16 27.53 17.92 -2.17
C ALA A 16 26.77 16.64 -2.58
N LEU A 17 27.39 15.47 -2.39
CA LEU A 17 26.77 14.17 -2.68
C LEU A 17 25.55 13.91 -1.80
N LEU A 18 25.61 14.21 -0.50
CA LEU A 18 24.49 14.11 0.40
C LEU A 18 23.36 15.08 0.04
N ALA A 19 23.68 16.31 -0.33
CA ALA A 19 22.70 17.30 -0.76
C ALA A 19 21.95 16.81 -2.02
N VAL A 20 22.64 16.23 -2.99
CA VAL A 20 22.02 15.61 -4.15
C VAL A 20 21.17 14.40 -3.74
N GLY A 21 21.69 13.54 -2.84
CA GLY A 21 20.95 12.38 -2.32
C GLY A 21 19.62 12.76 -1.65
N LEU A 22 19.57 13.87 -0.93
CA LEU A 22 18.35 14.37 -0.28
C LEU A 22 17.29 14.90 -1.26
N THR A 23 17.66 15.20 -2.50
CA THR A 23 16.71 15.59 -3.55
C THR A 23 16.05 14.40 -4.25
N LEU A 24 16.58 13.20 -4.05
CA LEU A 24 16.04 11.98 -4.64
C LEU A 24 14.80 11.53 -3.86
N ASP A 25 13.71 11.29 -4.56
CA ASP A 25 12.48 10.78 -3.97
C ASP A 25 12.51 9.24 -3.89
N PRO A 26 12.67 8.63 -2.71
CA PRO A 26 12.74 7.18 -2.55
C PRO A 26 11.44 6.47 -2.93
N ARG A 27 10.32 7.20 -3.04
CA ARG A 27 9.02 6.64 -3.47
C ARG A 27 8.95 6.32 -4.96
N LYS A 28 9.91 6.80 -5.76
CA LYS A 28 9.97 6.57 -7.20
C LYS A 28 10.60 5.24 -7.62
N VAL A 29 11.07 4.44 -6.65
CA VAL A 29 11.62 3.12 -6.98
C VAL A 29 10.46 2.18 -7.33
N PRO A 30 10.39 1.66 -8.58
CA PRO A 30 9.34 0.72 -8.95
C PRO A 30 9.40 -0.53 -8.07
N SER A 31 8.25 -0.98 -7.58
CA SER A 31 8.18 -2.24 -6.84
C SER A 31 8.58 -3.40 -7.77
N PRO A 32 9.47 -4.31 -7.33
CA PRO A 32 9.85 -5.49 -8.10
C PRO A 32 8.68 -6.46 -8.32
N LEU A 33 7.55 -6.25 -7.65
CA LEU A 33 6.34 -7.07 -7.78
C LEU A 33 5.40 -6.60 -8.90
N ILE A 34 5.62 -5.42 -9.50
CA ILE A 34 4.81 -4.98 -10.64
C ILE A 34 4.98 -5.97 -11.80
N GLY A 35 3.85 -6.43 -12.36
CA GLY A 35 3.81 -7.44 -13.43
C GLY A 35 3.99 -8.87 -12.94
N LYS A 36 4.08 -9.11 -11.63
CA LYS A 36 4.19 -10.45 -11.04
C LYS A 36 2.90 -10.86 -10.33
N PRO A 37 2.64 -12.17 -10.20
CA PRO A 37 1.55 -12.66 -9.36
C PRO A 37 1.65 -12.11 -7.94
N ALA A 38 0.51 -11.75 -7.37
CA ALA A 38 0.40 -11.36 -5.98
C ALA A 38 0.87 -12.52 -5.08
N PRO A 39 1.70 -12.26 -4.08
CA PRO A 39 2.13 -13.28 -3.13
C PRO A 39 0.94 -14.00 -2.50
N HIS A 40 1.08 -15.32 -2.36
CA HIS A 40 0.05 -16.14 -1.74
C HIS A 40 -0.06 -15.84 -0.25
N PHE A 41 -1.30 -15.78 0.24
CA PHE A 41 -1.59 -15.74 1.66
C PHE A 41 -2.88 -16.51 1.99
N GLU A 42 -2.96 -16.97 3.22
CA GLU A 42 -4.17 -17.48 3.84
C GLU A 42 -4.24 -16.93 5.26
N LEU A 43 -5.09 -15.96 5.49
CA LEU A 43 -5.22 -15.26 6.76
C LEU A 43 -6.67 -15.16 7.21
N SER A 44 -6.85 -15.04 8.54
CA SER A 44 -8.18 -14.81 9.11
C SER A 44 -8.69 -13.40 8.78
N LEU A 45 -10.01 -13.25 8.72
CA LEU A 45 -10.62 -11.94 8.64
C LEU A 45 -10.50 -11.18 9.98
N LEU A 46 -10.40 -9.86 9.87
CA LEU A 46 -10.37 -8.98 11.04
C LEU A 46 -11.68 -9.07 11.83
N GLN A 47 -12.82 -9.07 11.13
CA GLN A 47 -14.17 -9.14 11.72
C GLN A 47 -14.53 -10.55 12.19
N GLU A 48 -14.08 -11.58 11.47
CA GLU A 48 -14.46 -12.97 11.72
C GLU A 48 -13.23 -13.88 11.78
N ALA A 49 -12.70 -14.07 12.98
CA ALA A 49 -11.46 -14.80 13.20
C ALA A 49 -11.49 -16.27 12.74
N LYS A 50 -12.67 -16.85 12.57
CA LYS A 50 -12.85 -18.24 12.10
C LYS A 50 -12.92 -18.36 10.57
N GLN A 51 -13.12 -17.28 9.87
CA GLN A 51 -13.10 -17.25 8.40
C GLN A 51 -11.70 -16.89 7.92
N THR A 52 -11.23 -17.61 6.92
CA THR A 52 -9.99 -17.30 6.19
C THR A 52 -10.30 -16.72 4.82
N PHE A 53 -9.37 -15.98 4.27
CA PHE A 53 -9.43 -15.37 2.97
C PHE A 53 -8.07 -15.51 2.29
N THR A 54 -8.08 -15.77 0.99
CA THR A 54 -6.90 -15.91 0.15
C THR A 54 -6.96 -14.94 -1.04
N GLU A 55 -5.83 -14.61 -1.64
CA GLU A 55 -5.79 -13.83 -2.89
C GLU A 55 -6.50 -14.56 -4.04
N ARG A 56 -6.60 -15.90 -3.98
CA ARG A 56 -7.26 -16.73 -5.01
C ARG A 56 -8.77 -16.53 -5.05
N ASP A 57 -9.38 -16.10 -3.95
CA ASP A 57 -10.80 -15.79 -3.88
C ASP A 57 -11.17 -14.59 -4.78
N MET A 58 -10.15 -13.87 -5.25
CA MET A 58 -10.28 -12.70 -6.11
C MET A 58 -9.99 -12.97 -7.59
N LEU A 59 -9.63 -14.19 -7.97
CA LEU A 59 -9.40 -14.52 -9.37
C LEU A 59 -10.63 -14.21 -10.23
N GLY A 60 -10.41 -13.66 -11.40
CA GLY A 60 -11.47 -13.20 -12.31
C GLY A 60 -12.00 -11.80 -12.02
N LYS A 61 -11.49 -11.11 -11.00
CA LYS A 61 -11.91 -9.74 -10.62
C LYS A 61 -10.72 -8.81 -10.54
N VAL A 62 -10.90 -7.55 -10.95
CA VAL A 62 -9.96 -6.47 -10.63
C VAL A 62 -10.29 -5.98 -9.23
N TRP A 63 -9.26 -5.81 -8.39
CA TRP A 63 -9.44 -5.42 -7.00
C TRP A 63 -8.29 -4.59 -6.46
N ILE A 64 -8.55 -3.90 -5.36
CA ILE A 64 -7.56 -3.11 -4.63
C ILE A 64 -7.27 -3.78 -3.30
N LEU A 65 -5.97 -3.93 -2.98
CA LEU A 65 -5.49 -4.25 -1.65
C LEU A 65 -4.89 -2.97 -1.04
N ASN A 66 -5.46 -2.50 0.05
CA ASN A 66 -4.93 -1.39 0.83
C ASN A 66 -4.37 -1.91 2.16
N VAL A 67 -3.10 -1.62 2.41
CA VAL A 67 -2.40 -2.02 3.64
C VAL A 67 -2.48 -0.88 4.63
N TRP A 68 -3.06 -1.15 5.80
CA TRP A 68 -3.39 -0.14 6.79
C TRP A 68 -3.22 -0.64 8.23
N ALA A 69 -3.23 0.27 9.19
CA ALA A 69 -3.26 -0.05 10.62
C ALA A 69 -3.96 1.04 11.42
N SER A 70 -4.52 0.70 12.58
CA SER A 70 -5.19 1.66 13.47
C SER A 70 -4.24 2.72 14.03
N TRP A 71 -2.98 2.38 14.26
CA TRP A 71 -1.93 3.26 14.76
C TRP A 71 -1.33 4.18 13.68
N CYS A 72 -1.72 4.03 12.42
CA CYS A 72 -1.15 4.74 11.28
C CYS A 72 -1.81 6.11 11.06
N VAL A 73 -1.07 7.19 11.28
CA VAL A 73 -1.57 8.57 11.09
C VAL A 73 -1.90 8.86 9.63
N SER A 74 -1.00 8.51 8.70
CA SER A 74 -1.19 8.73 7.26
C SER A 74 -2.35 7.90 6.67
N CYS A 75 -2.67 6.74 7.29
CA CYS A 75 -3.85 5.97 6.90
C CYS A 75 -5.15 6.72 7.22
N ARG A 76 -5.14 7.54 8.29
CA ARG A 76 -6.27 8.41 8.62
C ARG A 76 -6.46 9.52 7.60
N GLU A 77 -5.37 10.03 7.03
CA GLU A 77 -5.41 11.07 6.00
C GLU A 77 -6.02 10.57 4.69
N GLU A 78 -5.71 9.33 4.27
CA GLU A 78 -6.27 8.75 3.04
C GLU A 78 -7.69 8.19 3.21
N HIS A 79 -8.13 7.93 4.44
CA HIS A 79 -9.36 7.21 4.73
C HIS A 79 -10.61 7.81 4.06
N PRO A 80 -10.81 9.15 4.04
CA PRO A 80 -11.94 9.75 3.31
C PRO A 80 -11.93 9.43 1.81
N VAL A 81 -10.75 9.36 1.19
CA VAL A 81 -10.58 9.03 -0.23
C VAL A 81 -10.96 7.57 -0.49
N LEU A 82 -10.60 6.66 0.41
CA LEU A 82 -10.99 5.25 0.34
C LEU A 82 -12.50 5.06 0.51
N LEU A 83 -13.13 5.81 1.42
CA LEU A 83 -14.60 5.79 1.59
C LEU A 83 -15.33 6.26 0.33
N GLU A 84 -14.86 7.34 -0.29
CA GLU A 84 -15.42 7.85 -1.55
C GLU A 84 -15.24 6.85 -2.70
N LEU A 85 -14.04 6.27 -2.83
CA LEU A 85 -13.76 5.25 -3.84
C LEU A 85 -14.62 3.99 -3.63
N ALA A 86 -14.79 3.54 -2.38
CA ALA A 86 -15.66 2.41 -2.05
C ALA A 86 -17.14 2.70 -2.37
N ALA A 87 -17.61 3.90 -2.06
CA ALA A 87 -18.99 4.35 -2.34
C ALA A 87 -19.27 4.42 -3.86
N SER A 88 -18.26 4.69 -4.68
CA SER A 88 -18.39 4.70 -6.14
C SER A 88 -18.73 3.33 -6.74
N GLY A 89 -18.41 2.23 -6.03
CA GLY A 89 -18.64 0.86 -6.48
C GLY A 89 -17.83 0.42 -7.69
N VAL A 90 -16.89 1.24 -8.19
CA VAL A 90 -16.12 0.96 -9.41
C VAL A 90 -15.19 -0.23 -9.26
N VAL A 91 -14.62 -0.41 -8.07
CA VAL A 91 -13.68 -1.49 -7.75
C VAL A 91 -13.80 -1.90 -6.29
N PRO A 92 -13.81 -3.21 -5.97
CA PRO A 92 -13.81 -3.64 -4.58
C PRO A 92 -12.46 -3.36 -3.91
N ILE A 93 -12.50 -2.87 -2.67
CA ILE A 93 -11.33 -2.60 -1.85
C ILE A 93 -11.29 -3.62 -0.71
N TYR A 94 -10.13 -4.25 -0.53
CA TYR A 94 -9.81 -5.15 0.58
C TYR A 94 -8.73 -4.54 1.45
N GLY A 95 -8.91 -4.60 2.77
CA GLY A 95 -7.93 -4.09 3.72
C GLY A 95 -7.01 -5.19 4.21
N LEU A 96 -5.69 -4.97 4.19
CA LEU A 96 -4.73 -5.77 4.94
C LEU A 96 -4.37 -5.01 6.22
N ASN A 97 -4.94 -5.44 7.35
CA ASN A 97 -4.65 -4.84 8.64
C ASN A 97 -3.31 -5.36 9.16
N TYR A 98 -2.29 -4.50 9.10
CA TYR A 98 -0.88 -4.84 9.22
C TYR A 98 -0.34 -4.53 10.61
N LYS A 99 0.22 -5.55 11.29
CA LYS A 99 0.89 -5.41 12.60
C LYS A 99 0.06 -4.61 13.60
N ASP A 100 -1.20 -4.95 13.72
CA ASP A 100 -2.19 -4.25 14.53
C ASP A 100 -2.81 -5.19 15.57
N LYS A 101 -3.50 -4.64 16.56
CA LYS A 101 -4.36 -5.41 17.44
C LYS A 101 -5.75 -5.50 16.82
N ARG A 102 -6.36 -6.67 16.89
CA ARG A 102 -7.70 -6.91 16.33
C ARG A 102 -8.74 -5.93 16.88
N GLU A 103 -8.72 -5.71 18.19
CA GLU A 103 -9.65 -4.80 18.87
C GLU A 103 -9.49 -3.36 18.40
N ASP A 104 -8.23 -2.90 18.22
CA ASP A 104 -7.92 -1.53 17.80
C ASP A 104 -8.33 -1.32 16.34
N GLY A 105 -8.03 -2.29 15.45
CA GLY A 105 -8.48 -2.26 14.07
C GLY A 105 -10.00 -2.24 13.91
N LEU A 106 -10.71 -3.05 14.68
CA LEU A 106 -12.18 -3.06 14.69
C LEU A 106 -12.76 -1.75 15.22
N ALA A 107 -12.22 -1.23 16.33
CA ALA A 107 -12.64 0.05 16.91
C ALA A 107 -12.42 1.21 15.90
N TRP A 108 -11.28 1.19 15.21
CA TRP A 108 -10.94 2.19 14.19
C TRP A 108 -11.96 2.18 13.03
N LEU A 109 -12.26 1.01 12.44
CA LEU A 109 -13.26 0.88 11.37
C LEU A 109 -14.66 1.29 11.82
N LYS A 110 -15.04 0.97 13.07
CA LYS A 110 -16.32 1.39 13.64
C LYS A 110 -16.43 2.90 13.80
N GLY A 111 -15.34 3.55 14.21
CA GLY A 111 -15.32 5.01 14.45
C GLY A 111 -15.18 5.86 13.19
N MET A 112 -14.41 5.38 12.21
CA MET A 112 -14.05 6.13 11.00
C MET A 112 -14.88 5.75 9.77
N GLY A 113 -15.68 4.67 9.85
CA GLY A 113 -16.31 4.04 8.69
C GLY A 113 -15.46 2.93 8.09
N ASN A 114 -16.07 2.06 7.29
CA ASN A 114 -15.40 0.90 6.69
C ASN A 114 -15.46 0.95 5.16
N PRO A 115 -14.35 1.27 4.46
CA PRO A 115 -14.29 1.28 3.01
C PRO A 115 -14.09 -0.13 2.42
N TYR A 116 -13.76 -1.12 3.24
CA TYR A 116 -13.33 -2.43 2.78
C TYR A 116 -14.51 -3.41 2.66
N LYS A 117 -14.51 -4.21 1.60
CA LYS A 117 -15.41 -5.38 1.48
C LYS A 117 -15.13 -6.38 2.59
N LEU A 118 -13.85 -6.67 2.81
CA LEU A 118 -13.34 -7.50 3.89
C LEU A 118 -12.00 -6.89 4.35
N SER A 119 -11.67 -7.09 5.63
CA SER A 119 -10.33 -6.78 6.17
C SER A 119 -9.66 -8.08 6.61
N ILE A 120 -8.44 -8.28 6.12
CA ILE A 120 -7.59 -9.43 6.36
C ILE A 120 -6.64 -9.06 7.50
N PHE A 121 -6.42 -9.97 8.44
CA PHE A 121 -5.68 -9.68 9.67
C PHE A 121 -4.26 -10.26 9.62
N ASP A 122 -3.28 -9.42 9.31
CA ASP A 122 -1.85 -9.74 9.24
C ASP A 122 -1.12 -9.29 10.52
N PHE A 123 -1.40 -10.00 11.62
CA PHE A 123 -0.89 -9.65 12.95
C PHE A 123 0.62 -9.59 13.03
N ASP A 124 1.32 -10.59 12.49
CA ASP A 124 2.79 -10.67 12.50
C ASP A 124 3.45 -9.93 11.32
N GLY A 125 2.66 -9.46 10.35
CA GLY A 125 3.12 -8.65 9.22
C GLY A 125 3.84 -9.45 8.14
N LYS A 126 3.69 -10.77 8.12
CA LYS A 126 4.37 -11.63 7.13
C LYS A 126 3.89 -11.37 5.72
N VAL A 127 2.56 -11.27 5.55
CA VAL A 127 1.98 -10.99 4.23
C VAL A 127 2.40 -9.61 3.73
N GLY A 128 2.40 -8.58 4.61
CA GLY A 128 2.95 -7.28 4.26
C GLY A 128 4.40 -7.35 3.79
N ILE A 129 5.26 -8.15 4.45
CA ILE A 129 6.65 -8.36 4.03
C ILE A 129 6.72 -9.02 2.64
N ASP A 130 5.92 -10.05 2.38
CA ASP A 130 5.89 -10.75 1.08
C ASP A 130 5.43 -9.83 -0.05
N TYR A 131 4.50 -8.89 0.23
CA TYR A 131 4.08 -7.82 -0.67
C TYR A 131 5.10 -6.69 -0.79
N GLY A 132 6.21 -6.76 -0.05
CA GLY A 132 7.26 -5.74 -0.04
C GLY A 132 6.75 -4.41 0.53
N VAL A 133 5.94 -4.46 1.59
CA VAL A 133 5.47 -3.27 2.31
C VAL A 133 6.63 -2.65 3.06
N TYR A 134 6.94 -1.39 2.75
CA TYR A 134 7.94 -0.59 3.47
C TYR A 134 7.36 0.11 4.69
N GLY A 135 6.07 0.40 4.64
CA GLY A 135 5.33 1.08 5.68
C GLY A 135 3.86 1.22 5.29
N VAL A 136 3.05 1.73 6.19
CA VAL A 136 1.63 1.95 5.93
C VAL A 136 1.33 3.44 5.82
N PRO A 137 0.42 3.86 4.92
CA PRO A 137 -0.37 3.02 4.02
C PRO A 137 0.36 2.68 2.72
N GLU A 138 -0.02 1.57 2.11
CA GLU A 138 0.33 1.23 0.73
C GLU A 138 -0.89 0.63 0.02
N THR A 139 -1.01 0.88 -1.28
CA THR A 139 -2.17 0.41 -2.05
C THR A 139 -1.71 -0.29 -3.33
N TYR A 140 -2.31 -1.44 -3.61
CA TYR A 140 -2.04 -2.26 -4.79
C TYR A 140 -3.30 -2.38 -5.65
N VAL A 141 -3.16 -2.26 -6.97
CA VAL A 141 -4.18 -2.64 -7.93
C VAL A 141 -3.78 -3.98 -8.54
N ILE A 142 -4.68 -4.96 -8.44
CA ILE A 142 -4.44 -6.34 -8.86
C ILE A 142 -5.50 -6.71 -9.91
N ASP A 143 -5.05 -7.34 -11.01
CA ASP A 143 -5.91 -7.69 -12.12
C ASP A 143 -6.65 -9.02 -11.92
N LYS A 144 -7.47 -9.42 -12.93
CA LYS A 144 -8.27 -10.65 -12.95
C LYS A 144 -7.43 -11.94 -12.87
N LEU A 145 -6.15 -11.87 -13.24
CA LEU A 145 -5.20 -12.99 -13.18
C LEU A 145 -4.44 -13.05 -11.86
N GLY A 146 -4.72 -12.11 -10.92
CA GLY A 146 -4.01 -12.01 -9.67
C GLY A 146 -2.63 -11.33 -9.81
N VAL A 147 -2.38 -10.60 -10.90
CA VAL A 147 -1.10 -9.92 -11.14
C VAL A 147 -1.16 -8.50 -10.62
N ILE A 148 -0.13 -8.08 -9.87
CA ILE A 148 0.01 -6.71 -9.37
C ILE A 148 0.33 -5.79 -10.55
N ARG A 149 -0.53 -4.81 -10.82
CA ARG A 149 -0.37 -3.86 -11.93
C ARG A 149 0.07 -2.46 -11.49
N TYR A 150 -0.21 -2.10 -10.25
CA TYR A 150 0.17 -0.81 -9.70
C TYR A 150 0.42 -0.93 -8.20
N LYS A 151 1.36 -0.13 -7.68
CA LYS A 151 1.64 0.06 -6.26
C LYS A 151 1.75 1.54 -5.97
N CYS A 152 0.99 2.02 -5.01
CA CYS A 152 1.14 3.35 -4.41
C CYS A 152 1.79 3.20 -3.04
N ILE A 153 2.89 3.90 -2.82
CA ILE A 153 3.59 3.98 -1.53
C ILE A 153 3.19 5.30 -0.86
N GLY A 154 2.64 5.21 0.35
CA GLY A 154 2.07 6.35 1.07
C GLY A 154 0.58 6.56 0.77
N PRO A 155 -0.02 7.65 1.32
CA PRO A 155 -1.46 7.86 1.28
C PRO A 155 -1.99 8.09 -0.14
N LEU A 156 -3.12 7.45 -0.45
CA LEU A 156 -3.89 7.76 -1.65
C LEU A 156 -4.47 9.17 -1.55
N THR A 157 -4.25 9.94 -2.61
CA THR A 157 -4.87 11.26 -2.77
C THR A 157 -5.96 11.20 -3.84
N PRO A 158 -6.95 12.13 -3.85
CA PRO A 158 -7.94 12.22 -4.92
C PRO A 158 -7.30 12.30 -6.31
N GLN A 159 -6.15 12.98 -6.43
CA GLN A 159 -5.42 13.11 -7.68
C GLN A 159 -4.83 11.78 -8.14
N ILE A 160 -4.22 10.99 -7.22
CA ILE A 160 -3.68 9.65 -7.55
C ILE A 160 -4.82 8.72 -7.98
N VAL A 161 -5.96 8.76 -7.29
CA VAL A 161 -7.13 7.96 -7.65
C VAL A 161 -7.60 8.31 -9.06
N LYS A 162 -7.78 9.59 -9.36
CA LYS A 162 -8.24 10.08 -10.66
C LYS A 162 -7.28 9.77 -11.80
N ASP A 163 -5.98 10.01 -11.60
CA ASP A 163 -4.99 9.98 -12.69
C ASP A 163 -4.36 8.59 -12.91
N LYS A 164 -4.38 7.74 -11.89
CA LYS A 164 -3.70 6.43 -11.93
C LYS A 164 -4.64 5.26 -11.67
N VAL A 165 -5.37 5.28 -10.54
CA VAL A 165 -6.14 4.13 -10.10
C VAL A 165 -7.34 3.89 -11.01
N LEU A 166 -8.21 4.88 -11.19
CA LEU A 166 -9.44 4.72 -11.98
C LEU A 166 -9.20 4.37 -13.44
N PRO A 167 -8.28 5.04 -14.18
CA PRO A 167 -7.99 4.67 -15.56
C PRO A 167 -7.48 3.23 -15.68
N LEU A 168 -6.57 2.82 -14.79
CA LEU A 168 -6.02 1.47 -14.78
C LEU A 168 -7.11 0.42 -14.48
N VAL A 169 -7.94 0.66 -13.46
CA VAL A 169 -9.05 -0.25 -13.13
C VAL A 169 -10.01 -0.40 -14.32
N GLN A 170 -10.33 0.69 -15.03
CA GLN A 170 -11.20 0.64 -16.22
C GLN A 170 -10.55 -0.15 -17.36
N GLU A 171 -9.26 0.02 -17.60
CA GLU A 171 -8.50 -0.74 -18.59
C GLU A 171 -8.54 -2.23 -18.28
N LEU A 172 -8.14 -2.61 -17.05
CA LEU A 172 -8.08 -4.01 -16.61
C LEU A 172 -9.45 -4.69 -16.54
N SER A 173 -10.50 -3.91 -16.33
CA SER A 173 -11.87 -4.45 -16.29
C SER A 173 -12.41 -4.79 -17.66
N ARG A 174 -11.90 -4.16 -18.73
CA ARG A 174 -12.28 -4.42 -20.13
C ARG A 174 -11.48 -5.57 -20.76
N ALA A 175 -10.23 -5.78 -20.30
CA ALA A 175 -9.40 -6.90 -20.71
C ALA A 175 -9.91 -8.23 -20.08
#